data_d72e44167cfc3e94cceba9a2e831a22b
#
_entry.id   d72e44167cfc3e94cceba9a2e831a22b
#
_cell.length_a   1.000
_cell.length_b   1.000
_cell.length_c   1.000
_cell.angle_alpha   90.00
_cell.angle_beta   90.00
_cell.angle_gamma   90.00
#
_symmetry.space_group_name_H-M   'P 1'
#
loop_
_entity.id
_entity.type
_entity.pdbx_description
1 polymer ?
#
loop_
_entity_poly.entity_id
_entity_poly.type
_entity_poly.pdbx_seq_one_letter_code
_entity_poly.pdbx_strand_id
1 'polypeptide(L)'
;MSKKRILVVDDEPDLVTMISKNLEKEGYKVEVAYNGVEAMKKVKANPPDAIVLDVMMPEKDGYEVCSELKKDEKYSDIPIVMLTAVADHVTSTRYSHADGINMEADDYLPKPASPEDIAESVKNLLR
;
A
#
# COMPACT_ATOMS: atom_id res chain seq x y z
N MET A 1 16.49 14.99 -12.27
CA MET A 1 15.47 14.88 -11.22
C MET A 1 15.24 13.44 -10.86
N SER A 2 15.18 13.17 -9.58
CA SER A 2 14.98 11.79 -9.16
C SER A 2 13.52 11.39 -9.31
N LYS A 3 13.32 10.15 -9.69
CA LYS A 3 11.97 9.59 -9.76
C LYS A 3 11.44 9.35 -8.36
N LYS A 4 10.15 9.51 -8.19
CA LYS A 4 9.49 9.10 -6.94
C LYS A 4 9.57 7.59 -6.81
N ARG A 5 9.76 7.12 -5.59
CA ARG A 5 9.91 5.68 -5.30
C ARG A 5 8.65 5.16 -4.67
N ILE A 6 8.15 4.05 -5.20
CA ILE A 6 6.93 3.40 -4.71
C ILE A 6 7.29 2.00 -4.24
N LEU A 7 6.85 1.64 -3.03
CA LEU A 7 6.99 0.28 -2.54
C LEU A 7 5.67 -0.43 -2.75
N VAL A 8 5.70 -1.54 -3.49
CA VAL A 8 4.52 -2.37 -3.75
C VAL A 8 4.61 -3.61 -2.87
N VAL A 9 3.61 -3.83 -2.02
CA VAL A 9 3.60 -4.93 -1.07
C VAL A 9 2.39 -5.84 -1.32
N ASP A 10 2.64 -7.05 -1.75
CA ASP A 10 1.61 -8.05 -2.01
C ASP A 10 2.28 -9.41 -2.07
N ASP A 11 1.61 -10.45 -1.62
CA ASP A 11 2.17 -11.79 -1.63
C ASP A 11 1.94 -12.55 -2.94
N GLU A 12 1.27 -11.94 -3.90
CA GLU A 12 1.03 -12.53 -5.21
C GLU A 12 2.00 -11.97 -6.26
N PRO A 13 3.00 -12.77 -6.70
CA PRO A 13 4.02 -12.23 -7.62
C PRO A 13 3.48 -11.68 -8.92
N ASP A 14 2.45 -12.32 -9.48
CA ASP A 14 1.89 -11.87 -10.76
C ASP A 14 1.25 -10.49 -10.62
N LEU A 15 0.53 -10.28 -9.55
CA LEU A 15 -0.12 -9.00 -9.28
C LEU A 15 0.93 -7.91 -9.05
N VAL A 16 1.95 -8.24 -8.26
CA VAL A 16 3.06 -7.31 -8.03
C VAL A 16 3.71 -6.89 -9.33
N THR A 17 3.93 -7.86 -10.22
CA THR A 17 4.56 -7.58 -11.52
C THR A 17 3.70 -6.63 -12.34
N MET A 18 2.39 -6.86 -12.40
CA MET A 18 1.48 -6.01 -13.16
C MET A 18 1.45 -4.59 -12.63
N ILE A 19 1.33 -4.45 -11.31
CA ILE A 19 1.30 -3.14 -10.68
C ILE A 19 2.61 -2.41 -10.91
N SER A 20 3.73 -3.11 -10.71
CA SER A 20 5.06 -2.53 -10.86
C SER A 20 5.30 -2.02 -12.27
N LYS A 21 4.95 -2.81 -13.28
CA LYS A 21 5.13 -2.40 -14.67
C LYS A 21 4.35 -1.15 -15.00
N ASN A 22 3.12 -1.06 -14.49
CA ASN A 22 2.30 0.11 -14.76
C ASN A 22 2.87 1.36 -14.09
N LEU A 23 3.31 1.22 -12.83
CA LEU A 23 3.91 2.34 -12.12
C LEU A 23 5.21 2.80 -12.76
N GLU A 24 6.04 1.87 -13.22
CA GLU A 24 7.28 2.21 -13.92
C GLU A 24 6.98 2.96 -15.21
N LYS A 25 5.94 2.54 -15.91
CA LYS A 25 5.50 3.21 -17.13
C LYS A 25 5.08 4.65 -16.85
N GLU A 26 4.53 4.90 -15.67
CA GLU A 26 4.13 6.25 -15.26
C GLU A 26 5.31 7.09 -14.75
N GLY A 27 6.50 6.54 -14.73
CA GLY A 27 7.70 7.28 -14.37
C GLY A 27 8.18 7.08 -12.93
N TYR A 28 7.63 6.11 -12.22
CA TYR A 28 8.06 5.83 -10.85
C TYR A 28 9.13 4.76 -10.81
N LYS A 29 9.93 4.79 -9.75
CA LYS A 29 10.86 3.72 -9.45
C LYS A 29 10.18 2.81 -8.44
N VAL A 30 10.15 1.51 -8.72
CA VAL A 30 9.38 0.56 -7.90
C VAL A 30 10.29 -0.40 -7.15
N GLU A 31 10.00 -0.57 -5.86
CA GLU A 31 10.56 -1.65 -5.06
C GLU A 31 9.42 -2.56 -4.65
N VAL A 32 9.72 -3.79 -4.33
CA VAL A 32 8.70 -4.81 -4.06
C VAL A 32 8.99 -5.50 -2.73
N ALA A 33 7.94 -5.80 -1.98
CA ALA A 33 8.00 -6.66 -0.80
C ALA A 33 6.84 -7.65 -0.89
N TYR A 34 7.05 -8.87 -0.44
CA TYR A 34 6.05 -9.93 -0.56
C TYR A 34 5.33 -10.25 0.73
N ASN A 35 5.66 -9.58 1.80
CA ASN A 35 4.94 -9.69 3.07
C ASN A 35 5.21 -8.46 3.93
N GLY A 36 4.50 -8.36 5.05
CA GLY A 36 4.59 -7.19 5.90
C GLY A 36 5.92 -7.03 6.61
N VAL A 37 6.56 -8.13 6.96
CA VAL A 37 7.88 -8.09 7.62
C VAL A 37 8.92 -7.52 6.68
N GLU A 38 8.93 -8.01 5.44
CA GLU A 38 9.84 -7.51 4.42
C GLU A 38 9.56 -6.04 4.11
N ALA A 39 8.27 -5.66 4.05
CA ALA A 39 7.88 -4.29 3.81
C ALA A 39 8.46 -3.35 4.86
N MET A 40 8.32 -3.71 6.13
CA MET A 40 8.84 -2.88 7.21
C MET A 40 10.35 -2.72 7.12
N LYS A 41 11.06 -3.80 6.79
CA LYS A 41 12.51 -3.72 6.63
C LYS A 41 12.91 -2.76 5.52
N LYS A 42 12.20 -2.81 4.40
CA LYS A 42 12.51 -1.95 3.26
C LYS A 42 12.19 -0.48 3.54
N VAL A 43 11.08 -0.23 4.21
CA VAL A 43 10.73 1.14 4.59
C VAL A 43 11.80 1.74 5.50
N LYS A 44 12.24 0.98 6.48
CA LYS A 44 13.24 1.47 7.43
C LYS A 44 14.60 1.68 6.78
N ALA A 45 14.96 0.81 5.84
CA ALA A 45 16.24 0.93 5.15
C ALA A 45 16.27 2.12 4.20
N ASN A 46 15.14 2.39 3.52
CA ASN A 46 15.08 3.43 2.51
C ASN A 46 13.62 3.85 2.30
N PRO A 47 13.11 4.82 3.06
CA PRO A 47 11.69 5.18 3.02
C PRO A 47 11.24 5.55 1.61
N PRO A 48 10.17 4.92 1.11
CA PRO A 48 9.62 5.27 -0.21
C PRO A 48 8.79 6.55 -0.15
N ASP A 49 8.41 7.04 -1.32
CA ASP A 49 7.54 8.22 -1.41
C ASP A 49 6.07 7.83 -1.26
N ALA A 50 5.71 6.60 -1.58
CA ALA A 50 4.36 6.07 -1.35
C ALA A 50 4.42 4.55 -1.27
N ILE A 51 3.39 3.95 -0.70
CA ILE A 51 3.29 2.50 -0.53
C ILE A 51 1.94 2.01 -1.07
N VAL A 52 1.97 0.96 -1.89
CA VAL A 52 0.77 0.22 -2.29
C VAL A 52 0.80 -1.07 -1.48
N LEU A 53 -0.21 -1.28 -0.67
CA LEU A 53 -0.16 -2.29 0.39
C LEU A 53 -1.40 -3.19 0.36
N ASP A 54 -1.19 -4.48 0.13
CA ASP A 54 -2.27 -5.45 0.21
C ASP A 54 -2.61 -5.74 1.68
N VAL A 55 -3.89 -5.85 1.97
CA VAL A 55 -4.36 -6.15 3.32
C VAL A 55 -4.09 -7.62 3.68
N MET A 56 -4.41 -8.51 2.75
CA MET A 56 -4.37 -9.96 3.02
C MET A 56 -3.01 -10.55 2.72
N MET A 57 -2.17 -10.61 3.73
CA MET A 57 -0.84 -11.21 3.61
C MET A 57 -0.55 -12.11 4.80
N PRO A 58 0.24 -13.18 4.59
CA PRO A 58 0.64 -14.02 5.72
C PRO A 58 1.56 -13.26 6.68
N GLU A 59 1.63 -13.75 7.89
CA GLU A 59 2.47 -13.26 8.98
C GLU A 59 2.05 -11.88 9.50
N LYS A 60 2.28 -10.84 8.74
CA LYS A 60 1.97 -9.47 9.15
C LYS A 60 1.10 -8.84 8.07
N ASP A 61 -0.17 -8.61 8.38
CA ASP A 61 -1.11 -8.11 7.40
C ASP A 61 -0.94 -6.60 7.15
N GLY A 62 -1.66 -6.12 6.12
CA GLY A 62 -1.54 -4.73 5.71
C GLY A 62 -2.01 -3.73 6.75
N TYR A 63 -3.03 -4.07 7.54
CA TYR A 63 -3.50 -3.17 8.59
C TYR A 63 -2.43 -2.96 9.65
N GLU A 64 -1.72 -4.03 10.02
CA GLU A 64 -0.64 -3.92 10.99
C GLU A 64 0.49 -3.05 10.48
N VAL A 65 0.88 -3.25 9.23
CA VAL A 65 1.95 -2.44 8.62
C VAL A 65 1.54 -0.98 8.58
N CYS A 66 0.33 -0.71 8.11
CA CYS A 66 -0.18 0.66 8.03
C CYS A 66 -0.21 1.33 9.40
N SER A 67 -0.72 0.62 10.39
CA SER A 67 -0.82 1.15 11.75
C SER A 67 0.56 1.49 12.31
N GLU A 68 1.52 0.59 12.14
CA GLU A 68 2.88 0.82 12.64
C GLU A 68 3.53 2.04 11.98
N LEU A 69 3.35 2.16 10.66
CA LEU A 69 3.94 3.28 9.95
C LEU A 69 3.30 4.60 10.32
N LYS A 70 1.98 4.61 10.49
CA LYS A 70 1.27 5.84 10.83
C LYS A 70 1.53 6.31 12.26
N LYS A 71 1.95 5.41 13.13
CA LYS A 71 2.30 5.75 14.51
C LYS A 71 3.74 6.24 14.66
N ASP A 72 4.58 6.01 13.67
CA ASP A 72 5.99 6.39 13.73
C ASP A 72 6.17 7.73 13.01
N GLU A 73 6.63 8.73 13.73
CA GLU A 73 6.81 10.08 13.17
C GLU A 73 7.67 10.10 11.93
N LYS A 74 8.62 9.19 11.82
CA LYS A 74 9.51 9.13 10.65
C LYS A 74 8.78 8.74 9.37
N TYR A 75 7.70 7.97 9.50
CA TYR A 75 7.03 7.36 8.34
C TYR A 75 5.57 7.76 8.21
N SER A 76 5.04 8.49 9.18
CA SER A 76 3.61 8.79 9.23
C SER A 76 3.11 9.61 8.05
N ASP A 77 3.99 10.34 7.40
CA ASP A 77 3.61 11.18 6.25
C ASP A 77 3.66 10.44 4.91
N ILE A 78 4.17 9.20 4.89
CA ILE A 78 4.21 8.44 3.65
C ILE A 78 2.78 8.03 3.25
N PRO A 79 2.31 8.44 2.07
CA PRO A 79 0.98 8.04 1.62
C PRO A 79 0.89 6.53 1.40
N ILE A 80 -0.21 5.94 1.85
CA ILE A 80 -0.45 4.50 1.72
C ILE A 80 -1.76 4.26 1.00
N VAL A 81 -1.70 3.49 -0.09
CA VAL A 81 -2.88 3.00 -0.80
C VAL A 81 -3.09 1.55 -0.38
N MET A 82 -4.21 1.26 0.25
CA MET A 82 -4.51 -0.07 0.74
C MET A 82 -5.39 -0.82 -0.26
N LEU A 83 -5.01 -2.05 -0.60
CA LEU A 83 -5.81 -2.90 -1.48
C LEU A 83 -6.60 -3.88 -0.62
N THR A 84 -7.93 -3.82 -0.71
CA THR A 84 -8.79 -4.65 0.13
C THR A 84 -9.59 -5.63 -0.75
N ALA A 85 -9.84 -6.82 -0.24
CA ALA A 85 -10.73 -7.75 -0.94
C ALA A 85 -12.17 -7.25 -0.85
N VAL A 86 -13.00 -7.65 -1.82
CA VAL A 86 -14.42 -7.25 -1.82
C VAL A 86 -15.10 -7.67 -0.52
N ALA A 87 -14.82 -8.88 -0.05
CA ALA A 87 -15.38 -9.36 1.21
C ALA A 87 -14.94 -8.50 2.39
N ASP A 88 -13.68 -8.08 2.38
CA ASP A 88 -13.14 -7.22 3.42
C ASP A 88 -13.76 -5.84 3.37
N HIS A 89 -14.10 -5.39 2.18
CA HIS A 89 -14.74 -4.10 2.00
C HIS A 89 -16.10 -4.08 2.72
N VAL A 90 -16.88 -5.13 2.57
CA VAL A 90 -18.15 -5.26 3.27
C VAL A 90 -17.93 -5.31 4.78
N THR A 91 -16.93 -6.09 5.17
CA THR A 91 -16.58 -6.23 6.57
C THR A 91 -16.02 -4.93 7.14
N SER A 92 -15.23 -4.23 6.35
CA SER A 92 -14.58 -3.02 6.84
C SER A 92 -15.55 -1.86 7.07
N THR A 93 -16.72 -1.87 6.47
CA THR A 93 -17.73 -0.87 6.79
C THR A 93 -18.13 -0.95 8.27
N ARG A 94 -18.44 -2.16 8.71
CA ARG A 94 -18.78 -2.43 10.11
C ARG A 94 -17.56 -2.26 11.01
N TYR A 95 -16.43 -2.69 10.51
CA TYR A 95 -15.17 -2.64 11.22
C TYR A 95 -14.78 -1.19 11.50
N SER A 96 -14.88 -0.35 10.48
CA SER A 96 -14.58 1.07 10.64
C SER A 96 -15.47 1.72 11.69
N HIS A 97 -16.75 1.38 11.70
CA HIS A 97 -17.66 1.92 12.67
C HIS A 97 -17.31 1.48 14.09
N ALA A 98 -16.90 0.23 14.23
CA ALA A 98 -16.60 -0.31 15.55
C ALA A 98 -15.33 0.28 16.13
N ASP A 99 -14.29 0.38 15.31
CA ASP A 99 -12.97 0.74 15.82
C ASP A 99 -12.52 2.14 15.45
N GLY A 100 -12.96 2.64 14.31
CA GLY A 100 -12.54 3.95 13.83
C GLY A 100 -11.05 4.03 13.52
N ILE A 101 -10.32 2.97 13.77
CA ILE A 101 -8.86 2.97 13.65
C ILE A 101 -8.37 2.40 12.33
N ASN A 102 -9.28 1.82 11.56
CA ASN A 102 -8.90 1.14 10.34
C ASN A 102 -8.96 2.00 9.10
N MET A 103 -9.10 3.30 9.32
CA MET A 103 -9.09 4.28 8.24
C MET A 103 -7.80 5.07 8.24
N GLU A 104 -6.70 4.40 8.57
CA GLU A 104 -5.40 5.06 8.66
C GLU A 104 -4.71 5.23 7.32
N ALA A 105 -5.04 4.40 6.33
CA ALA A 105 -4.46 4.54 5.01
C ALA A 105 -5.02 5.78 4.32
N ASP A 106 -4.28 6.29 3.37
CA ASP A 106 -4.66 7.51 2.66
C ASP A 106 -5.68 7.23 1.56
N ASP A 107 -5.73 6.01 1.06
CA ASP A 107 -6.75 5.58 0.11
C ASP A 107 -6.97 4.08 0.23
N TYR A 108 -8.18 3.64 -0.10
CA TYR A 108 -8.57 2.22 -0.06
C TYR A 108 -9.18 1.86 -1.41
N LEU A 109 -8.61 0.84 -2.07
CA LEU A 109 -9.13 0.36 -3.34
C LEU A 109 -9.57 -1.09 -3.20
N PRO A 110 -10.80 -1.43 -3.58
CA PRO A 110 -11.25 -2.82 -3.50
C PRO A 110 -10.62 -3.66 -4.61
N LYS A 111 -10.28 -4.88 -4.29
CA LYS A 111 -9.81 -5.84 -5.29
C LYS A 111 -10.99 -6.43 -6.04
N PRO A 112 -10.85 -6.69 -7.32
CA PRO A 112 -9.66 -6.45 -8.12
C PRO A 112 -9.56 -4.99 -8.56
N ALA A 113 -8.45 -4.35 -8.22
CA ALA A 113 -8.19 -2.98 -8.66
C ALA A 113 -7.29 -3.06 -9.90
N SER A 114 -7.59 -2.25 -10.90
CA SER A 114 -6.76 -2.25 -12.10
C SER A 114 -5.43 -1.55 -11.81
N PRO A 115 -4.36 -1.94 -12.51
CA PRO A 115 -3.09 -1.21 -12.35
C PRO A 115 -3.24 0.29 -12.61
N GLU A 116 -4.12 0.66 -13.54
CA GLU A 116 -4.39 2.06 -13.85
C GLU A 116 -5.02 2.80 -12.67
N ASP A 117 -5.98 2.16 -12.00
CA ASP A 117 -6.61 2.77 -10.83
C ASP A 117 -5.62 2.95 -9.69
N ILE A 118 -4.75 1.97 -9.51
CA ILE A 118 -3.72 2.04 -8.47
C ILE A 118 -2.75 3.18 -8.80
N ALA A 119 -2.31 3.28 -10.04
CA ALA A 119 -1.40 4.34 -10.46
C ALA A 119 -2.03 5.73 -10.29
N GLU A 120 -3.32 5.84 -10.58
CA GLU A 120 -4.02 7.11 -10.41
C GLU A 120 -4.10 7.51 -8.94
N SER A 121 -4.39 6.56 -8.06
CA SER A 121 -4.42 6.83 -6.62
C SER A 121 -3.06 7.31 -6.13
N VAL A 122 -2.00 6.62 -6.52
CA VAL A 122 -0.63 7.01 -6.17
C VAL A 122 -0.33 8.41 -6.64
N LYS A 123 -0.66 8.69 -7.89
CA LYS A 123 -0.41 10.01 -8.50
C LYS A 123 -1.13 11.11 -7.72
N ASN A 124 -2.39 10.88 -7.37
CA ASN A 124 -3.18 11.87 -6.65
C ASN A 124 -2.60 12.14 -5.26
N LEU A 125 -2.11 11.11 -4.59
CA LEU A 125 -1.54 11.26 -3.25
C LEU A 125 -0.17 11.93 -3.26
N LEU A 126 0.56 11.84 -4.37
CA LEU A 126 1.90 12.41 -4.48
C LEU A 126 1.93 13.83 -5.04
N ARG A 127 0.81 14.40 -5.31
CA ARG A 127 0.77 15.78 -5.79
C ARG A 127 1.22 16.79 -4.77
#